data_61b469258b3ece119426ee34576381e6
#
_entry.id   61b469258b3ece119426ee34576381e6
#
_cell.length_a   1.000
_cell.length_b   1.000
_cell.length_c   1.000
_cell.angle_alpha   90.00
_cell.angle_beta   90.00
_cell.angle_gamma   90.00
#
_symmetry.space_group_name_H-M   'P 1'
#
loop_
_entity.id
_entity.type
_entity.pdbx_description
1 polymer ?
#
loop_
_entity_poly.entity_id
_entity_poly.type
_entity_poly.pdbx_seq_one_letter_code
_entity_poly.pdbx_strand_id
1 'polypeptide(L)'
;MYVIHFLAKDSHNVIYLSYKIIKGDNKMFKEISAKELKENPFKLIGDDWGLVTVDTKEKVNMMTVSWGGVGIMWNKPVAFTFIRPQRYTFDYLENGEYFAISFLPDEYHDVHKICGSKSGRDIDKVKETGLTPVTDEKAPYFAESKVVLICRKMYGQSLNSDSVVDESVLSAYAPDGSDYHKMYISEIEKVLVKE
;
A
#
# COMPACT_ATOMS: atom_id res chain seq x y z
N MET A 1 -8.18 21.28 -0.41
CA MET A 1 -8.02 20.31 0.70
C MET A 1 -8.18 21.06 2.01
N TYR A 2 -8.99 20.57 2.92
CA TYR A 2 -9.16 21.13 4.26
C TYR A 2 -8.94 20.00 5.28
N VAL A 3 -8.17 20.27 6.33
CA VAL A 3 -8.06 19.39 7.49
C VAL A 3 -8.97 19.98 8.57
N ILE A 4 -9.94 19.21 9.02
CA ILE A 4 -10.83 19.62 10.11
C ILE A 4 -10.45 18.81 11.34
N HIS A 5 -10.10 19.53 12.42
CA HIS A 5 -9.83 18.93 13.72
C HIS A 5 -11.04 19.09 14.61
N PHE A 6 -11.58 18.00 15.09
CA PHE A 6 -12.63 18.01 16.11
C PHE A 6 -12.06 17.57 17.46
N LEU A 7 -12.42 18.31 18.50
CA LEU A 7 -12.23 17.92 19.88
C LEU A 7 -13.50 17.20 20.35
N ALA A 8 -13.45 15.89 20.46
CA ALA A 8 -14.49 15.14 21.15
C ALA A 8 -14.07 14.94 22.61
N LYS A 9 -14.92 15.33 23.56
CA LYS A 9 -14.74 15.03 24.98
C LYS A 9 -15.61 13.84 25.32
N ASP A 10 -15.00 12.73 25.67
CA ASP A 10 -15.64 11.71 26.48
C ASP A 10 -15.30 11.94 27.95
N SER A 11 -16.09 11.41 28.88
CA SER A 11 -16.08 11.74 30.30
C SER A 11 -14.71 11.64 31.00
N HIS A 12 -13.68 11.04 30.36
CA HIS A 12 -12.34 10.87 30.94
C HIS A 12 -11.17 11.06 29.98
N ASN A 13 -11.38 11.39 28.69
CA ASN A 13 -10.30 11.61 27.72
C ASN A 13 -10.65 12.65 26.65
N VAL A 14 -9.65 13.42 26.23
CA VAL A 14 -9.75 14.28 25.04
C VAL A 14 -9.30 13.45 23.83
N ILE A 15 -10.20 13.15 22.93
CA ILE A 15 -9.89 12.42 21.68
C ILE A 15 -9.72 13.45 20.57
N TYR A 16 -8.53 13.49 19.96
CA TYR A 16 -8.29 14.26 18.75
C TYR A 16 -8.69 13.42 17.54
N LEU A 17 -9.72 13.86 16.81
CA LEU A 17 -10.12 13.25 15.54
C LEU A 17 -9.64 14.17 14.41
N SER A 18 -8.79 13.66 13.55
CA SER A 18 -8.31 14.35 12.35
C SER A 18 -9.02 13.79 11.12
N TYR A 19 -9.73 14.65 10.39
CA TYR A 19 -10.40 14.30 9.14
C TYR A 19 -9.79 15.08 7.98
N LYS A 20 -9.58 14.40 6.86
CA LYS A 20 -9.14 15.02 5.60
C LYS A 20 -10.27 15.04 4.60
N ILE A 21 -10.62 16.22 4.12
CA ILE A 21 -11.60 16.39 3.03
C ILE A 21 -10.85 16.53 1.72
N ILE A 22 -11.08 15.59 0.82
CA ILE A 22 -10.57 15.64 -0.56
C ILE A 22 -11.61 16.31 -1.44
N LYS A 23 -11.18 17.31 -2.23
CA LYS A 23 -12.04 18.10 -3.08
C LYS A 23 -12.65 17.22 -4.18
N GLY A 24 -13.96 17.00 -4.14
CA GLY A 24 -14.72 16.27 -5.16
C GLY A 24 -15.41 14.98 -4.67
N ASP A 25 -14.98 14.43 -3.53
CA ASP A 25 -15.65 13.30 -2.89
C ASP A 25 -16.00 13.69 -1.44
N ASN A 26 -17.28 13.65 -1.07
CA ASN A 26 -17.75 14.02 0.29
C ASN A 26 -17.34 13.00 1.37
N LYS A 27 -16.50 12.02 1.03
CA LYS A 27 -16.01 11.00 1.95
C LYS A 27 -14.70 11.43 2.59
N MET A 28 -14.66 11.40 3.90
CA MET A 28 -13.49 11.77 4.71
C MET A 28 -12.66 10.54 5.03
N PHE A 29 -11.32 10.69 4.99
CA PHE A 29 -10.44 9.72 5.59
C PHE A 29 -10.26 10.06 7.07
N LYS A 30 -10.41 9.02 7.89
CA LYS A 30 -10.09 9.04 9.31
C LYS A 30 -8.77 8.32 9.54
N GLU A 31 -7.86 8.97 10.24
CA GLU A 31 -6.64 8.33 10.72
C GLU A 31 -6.96 7.50 11.98
N ILE A 32 -6.56 6.25 11.97
CA ILE A 32 -6.72 5.32 13.08
C ILE A 32 -5.37 4.70 13.46
N SER A 33 -5.26 4.15 14.65
CA SER A 33 -4.13 3.29 15.01
C SER A 33 -4.18 1.99 14.18
N ALA A 34 -3.02 1.45 13.79
CA ALA A 34 -2.95 0.17 13.10
C ALA A 34 -3.60 -0.98 13.87
N LYS A 35 -3.67 -0.88 15.22
CA LYS A 35 -4.35 -1.86 16.08
C LYS A 35 -5.88 -1.79 16.02
N GLU A 36 -6.43 -0.70 15.50
CA GLU A 36 -7.87 -0.48 15.34
C GLU A 36 -8.37 -0.90 13.95
N LEU A 37 -7.46 -1.35 13.07
CA LEU A 37 -7.83 -1.88 11.76
C LEU A 37 -8.72 -3.13 11.94
N LYS A 38 -9.95 -3.08 11.43
CA LYS A 38 -10.95 -4.13 11.60
C LYS A 38 -10.99 -5.12 10.46
N GLU A 39 -10.44 -4.76 9.32
CA GLU A 39 -10.41 -5.59 8.13
C GLU A 39 -9.57 -6.85 8.38
N ASN A 40 -10.10 -7.99 7.91
CA ASN A 40 -9.34 -9.23 7.93
C ASN A 40 -8.14 -9.12 6.97
N PRO A 41 -6.89 -9.20 7.45
CA PRO A 41 -5.72 -9.01 6.61
C PRO A 41 -5.57 -10.06 5.51
N PHE A 42 -6.06 -11.27 5.70
CA PHE A 42 -6.06 -12.31 4.65
C PHE A 42 -6.98 -11.92 3.51
N LYS A 43 -8.19 -11.42 3.82
CA LYS A 43 -9.10 -10.92 2.80
C LYS A 43 -8.53 -9.67 2.12
N LEU A 44 -8.07 -8.71 2.92
CA LEU A 44 -7.57 -7.42 2.42
C LEU A 44 -6.40 -7.61 1.42
N ILE A 45 -5.49 -8.54 1.70
CA ILE A 45 -4.29 -8.76 0.89
C ILE A 45 -4.53 -9.82 -0.19
N GLY A 46 -5.17 -10.95 0.16
CA GLY A 46 -5.31 -12.09 -0.73
C GLY A 46 -6.47 -11.97 -1.72
N ASP A 47 -7.59 -11.34 -1.32
CA ASP A 47 -8.80 -11.24 -2.12
C ASP A 47 -8.99 -9.84 -2.70
N ASP A 48 -8.92 -8.79 -1.87
CA ASP A 48 -9.15 -7.40 -2.30
C ASP A 48 -7.94 -6.84 -3.06
N TRP A 49 -6.74 -7.33 -2.75
CA TRP A 49 -5.43 -6.91 -3.27
C TRP A 49 -5.09 -5.44 -2.93
N GLY A 50 -3.80 -5.15 -2.88
CA GLY A 50 -3.30 -3.79 -2.63
C GLY A 50 -2.69 -3.16 -3.88
N LEU A 51 -2.74 -1.83 -3.94
CA LEU A 51 -1.93 -1.02 -4.85
C LEU A 51 -0.76 -0.44 -4.08
N VAL A 52 0.46 -0.94 -4.33
CA VAL A 52 1.68 -0.27 -3.87
C VAL A 52 1.91 0.95 -4.73
N THR A 53 1.96 2.11 -4.10
CA THR A 53 2.00 3.42 -4.75
C THR A 53 3.26 4.16 -4.36
N VAL A 54 3.95 4.72 -5.36
CA VAL A 54 5.19 5.49 -5.21
C VAL A 54 5.12 6.78 -6.01
N ASP A 55 5.87 7.80 -5.57
CA ASP A 55 6.15 8.99 -6.36
C ASP A 55 7.40 8.77 -7.19
N THR A 56 7.29 8.95 -8.50
CA THR A 56 8.44 8.88 -9.42
C THR A 56 9.10 10.23 -9.67
N LYS A 57 8.66 11.29 -8.98
CA LYS A 57 8.96 12.71 -9.23
C LYS A 57 8.34 13.27 -10.51
N GLU A 58 8.03 12.43 -11.50
CA GLU A 58 7.36 12.80 -12.73
C GLU A 58 5.86 12.53 -12.66
N LYS A 59 5.48 11.42 -12.03
CA LYS A 59 4.09 10.97 -11.89
C LYS A 59 3.93 10.04 -10.70
N VAL A 60 2.70 9.88 -10.26
CA VAL A 60 2.33 8.79 -9.33
C VAL A 60 2.31 7.48 -10.12
N ASN A 61 3.01 6.48 -9.61
CA ASN A 61 2.99 5.12 -10.18
C ASN A 61 2.52 4.11 -9.14
N MET A 62 1.83 3.06 -9.61
CA MET A 62 1.32 2.01 -8.76
C MET A 62 1.45 0.63 -9.41
N MET A 63 1.42 -0.41 -8.58
CA MET A 63 1.34 -1.80 -9.00
C MET A 63 0.48 -2.62 -8.05
N THR A 64 -0.19 -3.62 -8.56
CA THR A 64 -0.96 -4.57 -7.76
C THR A 64 -0.04 -5.52 -7.01
N VAL A 65 -0.35 -5.75 -5.74
CA VAL A 65 0.22 -6.80 -4.88
C VAL A 65 -0.90 -7.62 -4.26
N SER A 66 -0.69 -8.93 -4.18
CA SER A 66 -1.61 -9.90 -3.56
C SER A 66 -0.89 -10.81 -2.57
N TRP A 67 0.41 -10.61 -2.37
CA TRP A 67 1.23 -11.29 -1.41
C TRP A 67 1.77 -10.30 -0.39
N GLY A 68 1.68 -10.66 0.88
CA GLY A 68 2.13 -9.80 1.95
C GLY A 68 1.50 -10.16 3.28
N GLY A 69 1.61 -9.23 4.21
CA GLY A 69 1.04 -9.35 5.54
C GLY A 69 1.15 -8.05 6.31
N VAL A 70 0.47 -8.02 7.44
CA VAL A 70 0.64 -6.97 8.46
C VAL A 70 0.85 -7.64 9.81
N GLY A 71 1.63 -7.02 10.67
CA GLY A 71 1.91 -7.60 11.98
C GLY A 71 2.73 -6.66 12.86
N ILE A 72 3.41 -7.26 13.84
CA ILE A 72 4.31 -6.53 14.76
C ILE A 72 5.73 -7.05 14.55
N MET A 73 6.66 -6.13 14.31
CA MET A 73 8.09 -6.41 14.31
C MET A 73 8.85 -5.22 14.89
N TRP A 74 9.90 -5.47 15.66
CA TRP A 74 10.65 -4.42 16.40
C TRP A 74 9.73 -3.51 17.24
N ASN A 75 8.70 -4.08 17.85
CA ASN A 75 7.66 -3.39 18.64
C ASN A 75 6.88 -2.32 17.85
N LYS A 76 6.81 -2.43 16.51
CA LYS A 76 6.11 -1.51 15.62
C LYS A 76 5.10 -2.26 14.77
N PRO A 77 3.97 -1.63 14.41
CA PRO A 77 3.12 -2.12 13.34
C PRO A 77 3.89 -2.11 12.02
N VAL A 78 3.90 -3.22 11.31
CA VAL A 78 4.63 -3.34 10.04
C VAL A 78 3.77 -3.98 8.96
N ALA A 79 4.06 -3.61 7.72
CA ALA A 79 3.61 -4.30 6.52
C ALA A 79 4.78 -5.07 5.90
N PHE A 80 4.52 -6.31 5.50
CA PHE A 80 5.41 -7.14 4.68
C PHE A 80 4.94 -7.04 3.23
N THR A 81 5.82 -6.60 2.34
CA THR A 81 5.47 -6.37 0.94
C THR A 81 6.51 -7.07 0.06
N PHE A 82 6.05 -7.78 -0.98
CA PHE A 82 6.91 -8.56 -1.87
C PHE A 82 6.83 -8.01 -3.28
N ILE A 83 7.95 -7.51 -3.79
CA ILE A 83 8.04 -6.85 -5.11
C ILE A 83 9.10 -7.55 -5.97
N ARG A 84 8.73 -7.92 -7.21
CA ARG A 84 9.68 -8.50 -8.16
C ARG A 84 10.58 -7.41 -8.76
N PRO A 85 11.89 -7.66 -8.97
CA PRO A 85 12.84 -6.66 -9.48
C PRO A 85 12.47 -6.08 -10.84
N GLN A 86 11.81 -6.85 -11.72
CA GLN A 86 11.41 -6.39 -13.05
C GLN A 86 10.25 -5.39 -13.06
N ARG A 87 9.58 -5.17 -11.91
CA ARG A 87 8.48 -4.21 -11.83
C ARG A 87 9.00 -2.78 -11.81
N TYR A 88 8.40 -1.90 -12.60
CA TYR A 88 8.78 -0.47 -12.65
C TYR A 88 8.74 0.22 -11.28
N THR A 89 7.81 -0.16 -10.44
CA THR A 89 7.70 0.34 -9.06
C THR A 89 8.92 -0.02 -8.20
N PHE A 90 9.64 -1.12 -8.54
CA PHE A 90 10.79 -1.60 -7.77
C PHE A 90 11.90 -0.55 -7.66
N ASP A 91 12.25 0.10 -8.78
CA ASP A 91 13.35 1.08 -8.82
C ASP A 91 13.07 2.26 -7.87
N TYR A 92 11.82 2.71 -7.81
CA TYR A 92 11.40 3.81 -6.94
C TYR A 92 11.26 3.39 -5.48
N LEU A 93 10.86 2.13 -5.25
CA LEU A 93 10.85 1.57 -3.90
C LEU A 93 12.26 1.44 -3.34
N GLU A 94 13.23 1.00 -4.16
CA GLU A 94 14.63 0.90 -3.72
C GLU A 94 15.18 2.26 -3.28
N ASN A 95 14.93 3.30 -4.04
CA ASN A 95 15.49 4.63 -3.81
C ASN A 95 14.65 5.53 -2.91
N GLY A 96 13.35 5.20 -2.72
CA GLY A 96 12.45 5.96 -1.84
C GLY A 96 12.47 5.48 -0.40
N GLU A 97 12.14 6.32 0.55
CA GLU A 97 11.97 5.97 1.96
C GLU A 97 10.54 5.50 2.23
N TYR A 98 9.56 6.12 1.57
CA TYR A 98 8.13 5.91 1.79
C TYR A 98 7.41 5.36 0.57
N PHE A 99 6.35 4.61 0.83
CA PHE A 99 5.36 4.19 -0.14
C PHE A 99 4.00 4.03 0.55
N ALA A 100 2.91 3.98 -0.21
CA ALA A 100 1.60 3.65 0.33
C ALA A 100 1.11 2.31 -0.20
N ILE A 101 0.24 1.66 0.57
CA ILE A 101 -0.57 0.52 0.10
C ILE A 101 -2.03 0.97 0.18
N SER A 102 -2.66 1.13 -0.97
CA SER A 102 -4.07 1.49 -1.11
C SER A 102 -4.90 0.25 -1.38
N PHE A 103 -5.92 0.01 -0.56
CA PHE A 103 -6.91 -1.04 -0.77
C PHE A 103 -8.20 -0.40 -1.26
N LEU A 104 -8.63 -0.81 -2.45
CA LEU A 104 -9.83 -0.27 -3.10
C LEU A 104 -11.07 -1.08 -2.74
N PRO A 105 -12.27 -0.48 -2.82
CA PRO A 105 -13.53 -1.22 -2.79
C PRO A 105 -13.67 -2.18 -3.99
N ASP A 106 -14.56 -3.17 -3.86
CA ASP A 106 -14.72 -4.25 -4.83
C ASP A 106 -15.10 -3.77 -6.25
N GLU A 107 -15.78 -2.64 -6.37
CA GLU A 107 -16.14 -2.02 -7.67
C GLU A 107 -14.91 -1.60 -8.50
N TYR A 108 -13.72 -1.47 -7.89
CA TYR A 108 -12.46 -1.14 -8.57
C TYR A 108 -11.59 -2.36 -8.89
N HIS A 109 -12.12 -3.58 -8.82
CA HIS A 109 -11.32 -4.81 -9.03
C HIS A 109 -10.62 -4.85 -10.39
N ASP A 110 -11.20 -4.27 -11.45
CA ASP A 110 -10.58 -4.21 -12.77
C ASP A 110 -9.32 -3.32 -12.83
N VAL A 111 -9.20 -2.34 -11.92
CA VAL A 111 -7.99 -1.52 -11.75
C VAL A 111 -6.78 -2.40 -11.44
N HIS A 112 -6.96 -3.43 -10.62
CA HIS A 112 -5.89 -4.35 -10.23
C HIS A 112 -5.34 -5.16 -11.41
N LYS A 113 -6.20 -5.53 -12.39
CA LYS A 113 -5.78 -6.23 -13.62
C LYS A 113 -4.86 -5.33 -14.46
N ILE A 114 -5.22 -4.05 -14.63
CA ILE A 114 -4.41 -3.08 -15.36
C ILE A 114 -3.08 -2.87 -14.64
N CYS A 115 -3.13 -2.57 -13.33
CA CYS A 115 -1.95 -2.26 -12.53
C CYS A 115 -1.02 -3.47 -12.32
N GLY A 116 -1.57 -4.69 -12.38
CA GLY A 116 -0.84 -5.95 -12.27
C GLY A 116 -0.15 -6.36 -13.56
N SER A 117 -0.77 -6.16 -14.73
CA SER A 117 -0.30 -6.67 -16.02
C SER A 117 0.50 -5.66 -16.85
N LYS A 118 0.15 -4.35 -16.79
CA LYS A 118 0.81 -3.31 -17.58
C LYS A 118 1.95 -2.65 -16.79
N SER A 119 3.00 -2.22 -17.50
CA SER A 119 4.12 -1.48 -16.90
C SER A 119 3.85 0.03 -16.88
N GLY A 120 4.21 0.70 -15.77
CA GLY A 120 4.20 2.16 -15.70
C GLY A 120 5.28 2.83 -16.57
N ARG A 121 6.21 2.04 -17.18
CA ARG A 121 7.12 2.52 -18.21
C ARG A 121 6.40 2.80 -19.52
N ASP A 122 5.35 2.01 -19.82
CA ASP A 122 4.68 2.02 -21.12
C ASP A 122 3.40 2.85 -21.12
N ILE A 123 2.75 2.97 -19.95
CA ILE A 123 1.48 3.67 -19.80
C ILE A 123 1.46 4.59 -18.57
N ASP A 124 0.60 5.58 -18.60
CA ASP A 124 0.20 6.34 -17.42
C ASP A 124 -0.98 5.64 -16.74
N LYS A 125 -0.69 4.86 -15.70
CA LYS A 125 -1.68 4.05 -15.02
C LYS A 125 -2.77 4.88 -14.33
N VAL A 126 -2.45 6.09 -13.85
CA VAL A 126 -3.43 6.99 -13.25
C VAL A 126 -4.48 7.38 -14.28
N LYS A 127 -4.05 7.79 -15.48
CA LYS A 127 -4.97 8.13 -16.58
C LYS A 127 -5.77 6.93 -17.05
N GLU A 128 -5.13 5.77 -17.16
CA GLU A 128 -5.76 4.55 -17.66
C GLU A 128 -6.84 4.02 -16.71
N THR A 129 -6.64 4.18 -15.40
CA THR A 129 -7.55 3.68 -14.36
C THR A 129 -8.59 4.70 -13.91
N GLY A 130 -8.35 5.99 -14.16
CA GLY A 130 -9.20 7.08 -13.70
C GLY A 130 -9.14 7.32 -12.18
N LEU A 131 -8.21 6.68 -11.46
CA LEU A 131 -8.03 6.91 -10.03
C LEU A 131 -7.52 8.32 -9.76
N THR A 132 -7.93 8.90 -8.62
CA THR A 132 -7.56 10.24 -8.18
C THR A 132 -6.39 10.17 -7.18
N PRO A 133 -5.15 10.53 -7.58
CA PRO A 133 -4.03 10.53 -6.66
C PRO A 133 -4.14 11.67 -5.65
N VAL A 134 -3.78 11.34 -4.40
CA VAL A 134 -3.67 12.27 -3.28
C VAL A 134 -2.21 12.26 -2.81
N THR A 135 -1.60 13.44 -2.70
CA THR A 135 -0.16 13.61 -2.45
C THR A 135 0.12 14.47 -1.21
N ASP A 136 -0.74 14.42 -0.23
CA ASP A 136 -0.65 15.22 0.99
C ASP A 136 -0.01 14.48 2.17
N GLU A 137 0.39 13.22 1.93
CA GLU A 137 1.15 12.39 2.87
C GLU A 137 2.58 12.16 2.37
N LYS A 138 3.39 11.43 3.15
CA LYS A 138 4.77 11.07 2.81
C LYS A 138 4.88 10.17 1.57
N ALA A 139 3.79 9.55 1.17
CA ALA A 139 3.66 8.79 -0.07
C ALA A 139 2.29 9.03 -0.70
N PRO A 140 2.17 9.01 -2.04
CA PRO A 140 0.90 9.17 -2.72
C PRO A 140 -0.02 7.97 -2.48
N TYR A 141 -1.33 8.22 -2.42
CA TYR A 141 -2.38 7.21 -2.33
C TYR A 141 -3.58 7.61 -3.20
N PHE A 142 -4.68 6.86 -3.17
CA PHE A 142 -5.85 7.16 -4.01
C PHE A 142 -7.08 7.52 -3.18
N ALA A 143 -7.80 8.55 -3.65
CA ALA A 143 -9.02 9.04 -3.02
C ALA A 143 -10.12 7.97 -2.94
N GLU A 144 -10.14 7.02 -3.86
CA GLU A 144 -11.10 5.93 -3.94
C GLU A 144 -10.85 4.82 -2.90
N SER A 145 -9.69 4.81 -2.24
CA SER A 145 -9.31 3.76 -1.29
C SER A 145 -10.27 3.66 -0.12
N LYS A 146 -10.57 2.43 0.32
CA LYS A 146 -11.28 2.15 1.59
C LYS A 146 -10.32 2.13 2.78
N VAL A 147 -9.09 1.65 2.56
CA VAL A 147 -7.99 1.62 3.54
C VAL A 147 -6.70 2.05 2.85
N VAL A 148 -5.89 2.85 3.53
CA VAL A 148 -4.54 3.23 3.09
C VAL A 148 -3.57 3.00 4.23
N LEU A 149 -2.44 2.35 3.92
CA LEU A 149 -1.29 2.22 4.81
C LEU A 149 -0.17 3.11 4.28
N ILE A 150 0.28 4.10 5.06
CA ILE A 150 1.48 4.89 4.76
C ILE A 150 2.65 4.20 5.43
N CYS A 151 3.59 3.73 4.62
CA CYS A 151 4.65 2.83 5.02
C CYS A 151 6.03 3.47 4.87
N ARG A 152 6.86 3.37 5.91
CA ARG A 152 8.28 3.73 5.89
C ARG A 152 9.13 2.47 5.86
N LYS A 153 9.98 2.33 4.86
CA LYS A 153 10.86 1.17 4.75
C LYS A 153 11.82 1.09 5.95
N MET A 154 11.96 -0.10 6.49
CA MET A 154 12.90 -0.39 7.58
C MET A 154 13.91 -1.46 7.20
N TYR A 155 13.51 -2.42 6.37
CA TYR A 155 14.34 -3.56 5.98
C TYR A 155 13.96 -4.04 4.59
N GLY A 156 14.93 -4.53 3.83
CA GLY A 156 14.71 -5.16 2.52
C GLY A 156 15.67 -6.32 2.31
N GLN A 157 15.13 -7.48 1.88
CA GLN A 157 15.91 -8.67 1.57
C GLN A 157 15.31 -9.40 0.39
N SER A 158 16.13 -9.76 -0.59
CA SER A 158 15.72 -10.63 -1.70
C SER A 158 15.55 -12.05 -1.21
N LEU A 159 14.46 -12.68 -1.65
CA LEU A 159 14.31 -14.13 -1.51
C LEU A 159 15.32 -14.81 -2.43
N ASN A 160 15.69 -16.06 -2.11
CA ASN A 160 16.61 -16.86 -2.89
C ASN A 160 16.29 -18.35 -2.74
N SER A 161 16.83 -19.17 -3.64
CA SER A 161 16.65 -20.62 -3.63
C SER A 161 17.20 -21.28 -2.38
N ASP A 162 18.32 -20.79 -1.85
CA ASP A 162 19.03 -21.42 -0.74
C ASP A 162 18.25 -21.37 0.58
N SER A 163 17.29 -20.46 0.67
CA SER A 163 16.40 -20.30 1.82
C SER A 163 15.06 -21.05 1.68
N VAL A 164 14.84 -21.72 0.55
CA VAL A 164 13.61 -22.49 0.29
C VAL A 164 13.66 -23.79 1.09
N VAL A 165 12.58 -24.02 1.86
CA VAL A 165 12.40 -25.26 2.65
C VAL A 165 11.41 -26.19 1.96
N ASP A 166 10.35 -25.65 1.35
CA ASP A 166 9.37 -26.37 0.56
C ASP A 166 9.55 -26.05 -0.91
N GLU A 167 10.07 -27.01 -1.68
CA GLU A 167 10.38 -26.86 -3.10
C GLU A 167 9.13 -26.53 -3.97
N SER A 168 7.93 -26.81 -3.49
CA SER A 168 6.70 -26.48 -4.23
C SER A 168 6.57 -24.99 -4.54
N VAL A 169 7.15 -24.11 -3.68
CA VAL A 169 7.12 -22.65 -3.89
C VAL A 169 7.97 -22.20 -5.07
N LEU A 170 8.93 -23.02 -5.52
CA LEU A 170 9.80 -22.68 -6.66
C LEU A 170 9.00 -22.55 -7.97
N SER A 171 7.86 -23.21 -8.06
CA SER A 171 6.96 -23.10 -9.22
C SER A 171 6.43 -21.68 -9.46
N ALA A 172 6.51 -20.80 -8.46
CA ALA A 172 6.12 -19.40 -8.57
C ALA A 172 7.19 -18.51 -9.22
N TYR A 173 8.40 -19.04 -9.48
CA TYR A 173 9.57 -18.30 -9.94
C TYR A 173 10.16 -18.87 -11.23
N ALA A 174 10.91 -18.03 -11.94
CA ALA A 174 11.67 -18.47 -13.09
C ALA A 174 12.77 -19.47 -12.68
N PRO A 175 13.06 -20.48 -13.50
CA PRO A 175 14.05 -21.52 -13.18
C PRO A 175 15.46 -20.98 -12.90
N ASP A 176 15.82 -19.83 -13.48
CA ASP A 176 17.09 -19.14 -13.27
C ASP A 176 17.11 -18.24 -12.03
N GLY A 177 15.99 -18.16 -11.31
CA GLY A 177 15.85 -17.31 -10.12
C GLY A 177 15.85 -15.81 -10.37
N SER A 178 15.79 -15.37 -11.63
CA SER A 178 15.90 -13.95 -12.02
C SER A 178 14.76 -13.08 -11.51
N ASP A 179 13.66 -13.69 -11.05
CA ASP A 179 12.42 -13.00 -10.67
C ASP A 179 12.00 -13.21 -9.20
N TYR A 180 12.93 -13.68 -8.35
CA TYR A 180 12.66 -13.74 -6.92
C TYR A 180 12.22 -12.36 -6.38
N HIS A 181 11.19 -12.38 -5.56
CA HIS A 181 10.73 -11.15 -4.91
C HIS A 181 11.77 -10.62 -3.91
N LYS A 182 11.85 -9.32 -3.80
CA LYS A 182 12.43 -8.67 -2.64
C LYS A 182 11.32 -8.39 -1.63
N MET A 183 11.52 -8.86 -0.42
CA MET A 183 10.68 -8.56 0.73
C MET A 183 11.08 -7.21 1.31
N TYR A 184 10.11 -6.36 1.61
CA TYR A 184 10.27 -5.16 2.40
C TYR A 184 9.47 -5.30 3.69
N ILE A 185 10.11 -4.99 4.81
CA ILE A 185 9.45 -4.81 6.11
C ILE A 185 9.42 -3.32 6.36
N SER A 186 8.21 -2.77 6.47
CA SER A 186 8.00 -1.34 6.54
C SER A 186 7.10 -0.98 7.71
N GLU A 187 7.49 0.01 8.50
CA GLU A 187 6.65 0.55 9.57
C GLU A 187 5.38 1.16 8.97
N ILE A 188 4.24 0.80 9.48
CA ILE A 188 2.97 1.46 9.18
C ILE A 188 2.89 2.69 10.07
N GLU A 189 3.25 3.86 9.54
CA GLU A 189 3.22 5.12 10.28
C GLU A 189 1.80 5.69 10.39
N LYS A 190 0.95 5.43 9.37
CA LYS A 190 -0.46 5.85 9.38
C LYS A 190 -1.35 4.80 8.76
N VAL A 191 -2.54 4.69 9.29
CA VAL A 191 -3.67 3.98 8.67
C VAL A 191 -4.79 4.99 8.45
N LEU A 192 -5.21 5.13 7.20
CA LEU A 192 -6.34 5.97 6.82
C LEU A 192 -7.49 5.05 6.39
N VAL A 193 -8.66 5.23 6.98
CA VAL A 193 -9.89 4.50 6.63
C VAL A 193 -10.94 5.47 6.12
N LYS A 194 -11.67 5.07 5.09
CA LYS A 194 -12.76 5.86 4.51
C LYS A 194 -14.03 5.61 5.30
N GLU A 195 -14.70 6.69 5.76
CA GLU A 195 -16.01 6.64 6.45
C GLU A 195 -17.18 6.78 5.46
#